data_637923ea8f49e5ff743e259c02744e5b
#
_entry.id   637923ea8f49e5ff743e259c02744e5b
#
_cell.length_a   1.000
_cell.length_b   1.000
_cell.length_c   1.000
_cell.angle_alpha   90.00
_cell.angle_beta   90.00
_cell.angle_gamma   90.00
#
_symmetry.space_group_name_H-M   'P 1'
#
loop_
_entity.id
_entity.type
_entity.pdbx_description
1 polymer ?
#
loop_
_entity_poly.entity_id
_entity_poly.type
_entity_poly.pdbx_seq_one_letter_code
_entity_poly.pdbx_strand_id
1 'polypeptide(L)'
;MSKLPTLAPQNMTEAMEFSKMISQSGMVPGAYKGKPQDVLVAIQWGYELGLQPLQALQNIAVINGKPSVYGDAALALVKNDPRCAGVKEWIDGEGDNKVAHCLVKRRYSEEMEETERTFSVADAKKARLWGKQGPWTNYAERMLA
;
A
#
# COMPACT_ATOMS: atom_id res chain seq x y z
N MET A 1 6.52 -6.23 -26.92
CA MET A 1 6.83 -7.12 -25.77
C MET A 1 5.74 -8.18 -25.68
N SER A 2 6.08 -9.43 -25.81
CA SER A 2 5.14 -10.52 -25.54
C SER A 2 4.80 -10.49 -24.05
N LYS A 3 3.53 -10.29 -23.72
CA LYS A 3 3.07 -10.43 -22.34
C LYS A 3 3.27 -11.90 -21.95
N LEU A 4 4.08 -12.14 -20.94
CA LEU A 4 4.15 -13.48 -20.36
C LEU A 4 2.74 -13.92 -19.95
N PRO A 5 2.37 -15.20 -20.20
CA PRO A 5 1.07 -15.68 -19.77
C PRO A 5 0.95 -15.50 -18.25
N THR A 6 -0.13 -14.86 -17.83
CA THR A 6 -0.41 -14.70 -16.41
C THR A 6 -0.98 -15.99 -15.83
N LEU A 7 -0.50 -16.38 -14.66
CA LEU A 7 -1.11 -17.45 -13.85
C LEU A 7 -2.23 -16.93 -12.95
N ALA A 8 -2.66 -15.69 -13.15
CA ALA A 8 -3.76 -15.11 -12.39
C ALA A 8 -5.08 -15.84 -12.70
N PRO A 9 -5.91 -16.09 -11.68
CA PRO A 9 -7.22 -16.72 -11.88
C PRO A 9 -8.10 -15.88 -12.80
N GLN A 10 -8.83 -16.52 -13.70
CA GLN A 10 -9.67 -15.89 -14.70
C GLN A 10 -11.17 -15.97 -14.38
N ASN A 11 -11.54 -16.80 -13.44
CA ASN A 11 -12.93 -17.00 -13.00
C ASN A 11 -12.98 -17.33 -11.50
N MET A 12 -14.18 -17.39 -10.96
CA MET A 12 -14.38 -17.61 -9.52
C MET A 12 -13.86 -18.99 -9.07
N THR A 13 -14.04 -20.03 -9.85
CA THR A 13 -13.58 -21.37 -9.51
C THR A 13 -12.06 -21.41 -9.39
N GLU A 14 -11.36 -20.88 -10.39
CA GLU A 14 -9.91 -20.77 -10.37
C GLU A 14 -9.43 -19.89 -9.21
N ALA A 15 -10.14 -18.78 -8.90
CA ALA A 15 -9.81 -17.92 -7.78
C ALA A 15 -9.95 -18.62 -6.43
N MET A 16 -10.97 -19.46 -6.27
CA MET A 16 -11.15 -20.27 -5.06
C MET A 16 -10.06 -21.33 -4.90
N GLU A 17 -9.71 -22.04 -5.98
CA GLU A 17 -8.64 -23.03 -5.97
C GLU A 17 -7.27 -22.38 -5.70
N PHE A 18 -6.99 -21.27 -6.35
CA PHE A 18 -5.80 -20.45 -6.13
C PHE A 18 -5.70 -20.01 -4.66
N SER A 19 -6.79 -19.51 -4.10
CA SER A 19 -6.84 -19.05 -2.71
C SER A 19 -6.57 -20.17 -1.71
N LYS A 20 -7.10 -21.36 -1.94
CA LYS A 20 -6.82 -22.53 -1.11
C LYS A 20 -5.34 -22.90 -1.17
N MET A 21 -4.77 -22.98 -2.36
CA MET A 21 -3.37 -23.33 -2.55
C MET A 21 -2.44 -22.29 -1.91
N ILE A 22 -2.66 -21.01 -2.19
CA ILE A 22 -1.83 -19.92 -1.68
C ILE A 22 -1.89 -19.82 -0.16
N SER A 23 -3.06 -20.00 0.45
CA SER A 23 -3.20 -19.92 1.92
C SER A 23 -2.37 -20.96 2.67
N GLN A 24 -2.00 -22.05 2.01
CA GLN A 24 -1.14 -23.10 2.57
C GLN A 24 0.33 -22.92 2.27
N SER A 25 0.69 -21.99 1.38
CA SER A 25 2.07 -21.72 1.00
C SER A 25 2.87 -21.13 2.17
N GLY A 26 4.14 -21.54 2.27
CA GLY A 26 5.08 -20.91 3.19
C GLY A 26 5.49 -19.47 2.82
N MET A 27 5.15 -19.05 1.60
CA MET A 27 5.47 -17.72 1.07
C MET A 27 4.33 -16.72 1.21
N VAL A 28 3.16 -17.13 1.67
CA VAL A 28 2.04 -16.22 1.93
C VAL A 28 2.29 -15.43 3.23
N PRO A 29 1.94 -14.13 3.28
CA PRO A 29 2.02 -13.38 4.54
C PRO A 29 1.22 -14.07 5.66
N GLY A 30 1.76 -14.03 6.88
CA GLY A 30 1.18 -14.74 8.03
C GLY A 30 -0.29 -14.44 8.31
N ALA A 31 -0.74 -13.23 7.98
CA ALA A 31 -2.14 -12.83 8.12
C ALA A 31 -3.11 -13.67 7.28
N TYR A 32 -2.65 -14.21 6.16
CA TYR A 32 -3.44 -15.00 5.21
C TYR A 32 -3.25 -16.51 5.36
N LYS A 33 -2.29 -16.94 6.17
CA LYS A 33 -1.96 -18.37 6.30
C LYS A 33 -3.13 -19.16 6.85
N GLY A 34 -3.55 -20.21 6.11
CA GLY A 34 -4.70 -21.04 6.48
C GLY A 34 -6.06 -20.37 6.34
N LYS A 35 -6.12 -19.20 5.69
CA LYS A 35 -7.36 -18.41 5.53
C LYS A 35 -7.69 -18.15 4.06
N PRO A 36 -8.16 -19.17 3.33
CA PRO A 36 -8.42 -19.04 1.90
C PRO A 36 -9.49 -17.99 1.56
N GLN A 37 -10.47 -17.76 2.44
CA GLN A 37 -11.50 -16.75 2.24
C GLN A 37 -10.90 -15.33 2.28
N ASP A 38 -9.98 -15.08 3.23
CA ASP A 38 -9.31 -13.78 3.33
C ASP A 38 -8.39 -13.55 2.12
N VAL A 39 -7.73 -14.60 1.64
CA VAL A 39 -6.95 -14.57 0.40
C VAL A 39 -7.84 -14.19 -0.79
N LEU A 40 -8.99 -14.84 -0.94
CA LEU A 40 -9.93 -14.56 -2.03
C LEU A 40 -10.40 -13.11 -2.03
N VAL A 41 -10.81 -12.59 -0.87
CA VAL A 41 -11.27 -11.20 -0.72
C VAL A 41 -10.14 -10.22 -1.03
N ALA A 42 -8.93 -10.47 -0.53
CA ALA A 42 -7.77 -9.62 -0.80
C ALA A 42 -7.40 -9.59 -2.29
N ILE A 43 -7.45 -10.73 -2.97
CA ILE A 43 -7.20 -10.80 -4.42
C ILE A 43 -8.25 -10.01 -5.19
N GLN A 44 -9.53 -10.19 -4.86
CA GLN A 44 -10.62 -9.48 -5.51
C GLN A 44 -10.48 -7.97 -5.34
N TRP A 45 -10.21 -7.53 -4.12
CA TRP A 45 -10.02 -6.12 -3.84
C TRP A 45 -8.79 -5.53 -4.53
N GLY A 46 -7.70 -6.29 -4.53
CA GLY A 46 -6.50 -5.93 -5.28
C GLY A 46 -6.78 -5.80 -6.78
N TYR A 47 -7.58 -6.69 -7.34
CA TYR A 47 -7.98 -6.63 -8.75
C TYR A 47 -8.72 -5.35 -9.09
N GLU A 48 -9.65 -4.92 -8.23
CA GLU A 48 -10.37 -3.64 -8.37
C GLU A 48 -9.44 -2.42 -8.32
N LEU A 49 -8.32 -2.53 -7.62
CA LEU A 49 -7.28 -1.50 -7.53
C LEU A 49 -6.22 -1.60 -8.64
N GLY A 50 -6.28 -2.60 -9.50
CA GLY A 50 -5.29 -2.85 -10.54
C GLY A 50 -4.04 -3.58 -10.08
N LEU A 51 -4.07 -4.23 -8.91
CA LEU A 51 -2.99 -5.07 -8.41
C LEU A 51 -3.13 -6.51 -8.90
N GLN A 52 -2.00 -7.13 -9.21
CA GLN A 52 -1.98 -8.58 -9.47
C GLN A 52 -2.20 -9.36 -8.16
N PRO A 53 -2.67 -10.62 -8.21
CA PRO A 53 -3.05 -11.38 -7.02
C PRO A 53 -1.98 -11.43 -5.93
N LEU A 54 -0.74 -11.72 -6.27
CA LEU A 54 0.33 -11.79 -5.28
C LEU A 54 0.74 -10.41 -4.76
N GLN A 55 0.65 -9.38 -5.59
CA GLN A 55 0.85 -8.00 -5.14
C GLN A 55 -0.23 -7.56 -4.16
N ALA A 56 -1.48 -7.97 -4.38
CA ALA A 56 -2.57 -7.70 -3.46
C ALA A 56 -2.28 -8.29 -2.07
N LEU A 57 -1.85 -9.54 -1.99
CA LEU A 57 -1.53 -10.19 -0.71
C LEU A 57 -0.36 -9.55 0.03
N GLN A 58 0.59 -8.96 -0.69
CA GLN A 58 1.74 -8.28 -0.09
C GLN A 58 1.43 -6.86 0.38
N ASN A 59 0.37 -6.24 -0.13
CA ASN A 59 0.12 -4.81 0.05
C ASN A 59 -1.27 -4.48 0.63
N ILE A 60 -2.08 -5.48 0.87
CA ILE A 60 -3.39 -5.34 1.52
C ILE A 60 -3.37 -6.05 2.86
N ALA A 61 -3.72 -5.34 3.92
CA ALA A 61 -3.87 -5.89 5.26
C ALA A 61 -5.11 -5.30 5.93
N VAL A 62 -5.64 -6.02 6.90
CA VAL A 62 -6.71 -5.50 7.75
C VAL A 62 -6.07 -4.75 8.92
N ILE A 63 -6.25 -3.44 8.95
CA ILE A 63 -5.74 -2.56 10.00
C ILE A 63 -6.94 -1.95 10.73
N ASN A 64 -7.05 -2.21 12.04
CA ASN A 64 -8.17 -1.76 12.87
C ASN A 64 -9.55 -2.16 12.30
N GLY A 65 -9.67 -3.40 11.80
CA GLY A 65 -10.91 -3.95 11.24
C GLY A 65 -11.26 -3.45 9.83
N LYS A 66 -10.39 -2.67 9.20
CA LYS A 66 -10.58 -2.18 7.82
C LYS A 66 -9.49 -2.69 6.90
N PRO A 67 -9.84 -3.28 5.75
CA PRO A 67 -8.88 -3.56 4.72
C PRO A 67 -8.21 -2.26 4.26
N SER A 68 -6.89 -2.27 4.18
CA SER A 68 -6.09 -1.09 3.84
C SER A 68 -4.95 -1.47 2.91
N VAL A 69 -4.72 -0.64 1.90
CA VAL A 69 -3.48 -0.70 1.10
C VAL A 69 -2.41 0.07 1.86
N TYR A 70 -1.24 -0.52 2.01
CA TYR A 70 -0.15 0.08 2.78
C TYR A 70 1.18 0.09 2.02
N GLY A 71 2.11 0.89 2.54
CA GLY A 71 3.47 0.99 2.02
C GLY A 71 3.53 1.58 0.62
N ASP A 72 4.55 1.18 -0.10
CA ASP A 72 4.89 1.74 -1.42
C ASP A 72 3.82 1.44 -2.50
N ALA A 73 2.93 0.49 -2.27
CA ALA A 73 1.86 0.17 -3.20
C ALA A 73 0.85 1.32 -3.37
N ALA A 74 0.50 2.01 -2.28
CA ALA A 74 -0.37 3.19 -2.36
C ALA A 74 0.26 4.28 -3.24
N LEU A 75 1.55 4.55 -3.04
CA LEU A 75 2.32 5.49 -3.85
C LEU A 75 2.41 5.05 -5.32
N ALA A 76 2.65 3.76 -5.56
CA ALA A 76 2.70 3.21 -6.92
C ALA A 76 1.36 3.35 -7.65
N LEU A 77 0.24 3.10 -6.98
CA LEU A 77 -1.10 3.29 -7.54
C LEU A 77 -1.36 4.75 -7.92
N VAL A 78 -0.96 5.69 -7.05
CA VAL A 78 -1.07 7.13 -7.35
C VAL A 78 -0.22 7.51 -8.56
N LYS A 79 1.03 7.08 -8.61
CA LYS A 79 1.96 7.38 -9.72
C LYS A 79 1.51 6.77 -11.05
N ASN A 80 0.82 5.65 -11.01
CA ASN A 80 0.31 4.98 -12.21
C ASN A 80 -1.04 5.54 -12.72
N ASP A 81 -1.70 6.39 -11.94
CA ASP A 81 -2.93 7.05 -12.39
C ASP A 81 -2.59 8.05 -13.50
N PRO A 82 -3.26 7.99 -14.67
CA PRO A 82 -3.00 8.91 -15.80
C PRO A 82 -3.17 10.39 -15.43
N ARG A 83 -3.95 10.69 -14.42
CA ARG A 83 -4.16 12.05 -13.92
C ARG A 83 -3.03 12.55 -13.02
N CYS A 84 -2.16 11.67 -12.54
CA CYS A 84 -1.02 12.07 -11.72
C CYS A 84 0.03 12.77 -12.57
N ALA A 85 0.27 14.04 -12.29
CA ALA A 85 1.29 14.84 -12.96
C ALA A 85 2.63 14.86 -12.20
N GLY A 86 2.65 14.38 -10.98
CA GLY A 86 3.86 14.23 -10.17
C GLY A 86 3.58 14.04 -8.70
N VAL A 87 4.53 13.40 -8.02
CA VAL A 87 4.56 13.26 -6.57
C VAL A 87 5.94 13.65 -6.09
N LYS A 88 6.02 14.49 -5.07
CA LYS A 88 7.27 14.87 -4.41
C LYS A 88 7.13 14.67 -2.92
N GLU A 89 8.10 14.00 -2.33
CA GLU A 89 8.20 13.77 -0.89
C GLU A 89 9.53 14.31 -0.37
N TRP A 90 9.52 14.96 0.78
CA TRP A 90 10.72 15.43 1.45
C TRP A 90 10.50 15.55 2.96
N ILE A 91 11.57 15.68 3.70
CA ILE A 91 11.55 15.90 5.14
C ILE A 91 12.31 17.17 5.45
N ASP A 92 11.69 18.06 6.21
CA ASP A 92 12.30 19.27 6.77
C ASP A 92 12.52 19.11 8.28
N GLY A 93 13.45 19.91 8.82
CA GLY A 93 13.75 19.97 10.24
C GLY A 93 14.72 18.89 10.70
N GLU A 94 15.03 18.93 11.97
CA GLU A 94 15.96 18.02 12.63
C GLU A 94 15.38 17.47 13.94
N GLY A 95 15.82 16.25 14.31
CA GLY A 95 15.40 15.62 15.56
C GLY A 95 13.88 15.48 15.67
N ASP A 96 13.35 15.95 16.79
CA ASP A 96 11.90 15.91 17.07
C ASP A 96 11.09 17.00 16.34
N ASN A 97 11.75 17.89 15.60
CA ASN A 97 11.11 18.92 14.78
C ASN A 97 10.94 18.50 13.30
N LYS A 98 11.23 17.26 12.97
CA LYS A 98 11.07 16.76 11.60
C LYS A 98 9.60 16.78 11.17
N VAL A 99 9.40 17.22 9.94
CA VAL A 99 8.11 17.22 9.25
C VAL A 99 8.29 16.57 7.89
N ALA A 100 7.55 15.52 7.63
CA ALA A 100 7.46 14.93 6.29
C ALA A 100 6.39 15.67 5.48
N HIS A 101 6.68 15.87 4.21
CA HIS A 101 5.81 16.53 3.24
C HIS A 101 5.56 15.61 2.06
N CYS A 102 4.34 15.60 1.57
CA CYS A 102 3.97 14.94 0.33
C CYS A 102 3.15 15.92 -0.52
N LEU A 103 3.66 16.27 -1.70
CA LEU A 103 3.00 17.11 -2.68
C LEU A 103 2.58 16.25 -3.87
N VAL A 104 1.30 16.23 -4.17
CA VAL A 104 0.74 15.54 -5.34
C VAL A 104 0.17 16.56 -6.30
N LYS A 105 0.54 16.43 -7.57
CA LYS A 105 0.00 17.22 -8.67
C LYS A 105 -0.96 16.35 -9.46
N ARG A 106 -2.18 16.84 -9.61
CA ARG A 106 -3.25 16.17 -10.35
C ARG A 106 -3.74 17.02 -11.50
N ARG A 107 -3.86 16.42 -12.67
CA ARG A 107 -4.35 17.10 -13.87
C ARG A 107 -5.82 16.85 -14.06
N TYR A 108 -6.58 17.93 -14.17
CA TYR A 108 -7.99 17.94 -14.55
C TYR A 108 -8.12 18.71 -15.85
N SER A 109 -8.28 18.00 -16.97
CA SER A 109 -8.43 18.68 -18.27
C SER A 109 -7.25 19.64 -18.53
N GLU A 110 -7.48 20.94 -18.51
CA GLU A 110 -6.46 21.98 -18.72
C GLU A 110 -5.93 22.56 -17.38
N GLU A 111 -6.52 22.19 -16.25
CA GLU A 111 -6.15 22.68 -14.93
C GLU A 111 -5.25 21.70 -14.19
N MET A 112 -4.36 22.25 -13.36
CA MET A 112 -3.49 21.50 -12.48
C MET A 112 -3.85 21.82 -11.02
N GLU A 113 -4.17 20.80 -10.26
CA GLU A 113 -4.37 20.90 -8.81
C GLU A 113 -3.15 20.37 -8.08
N GLU A 114 -2.68 21.13 -7.09
CA GLU A 114 -1.64 20.71 -6.18
C GLU A 114 -2.22 20.49 -4.78
N THR A 115 -1.97 19.33 -4.22
CA THR A 115 -2.36 19.01 -2.84
C THR A 115 -1.14 18.63 -2.04
N GLU A 116 -0.88 19.36 -0.96
CA GLU A 116 0.17 19.04 0.00
C GLU A 116 -0.42 18.50 1.29
N ARG A 117 0.22 17.47 1.83
CA ARG A 117 -0.04 16.94 3.17
C ARG A 117 1.27 16.80 3.93
N THR A 118 1.18 17.02 5.21
CA THR A 118 2.31 16.95 6.12
C THR A 118 2.04 15.99 7.27
N PHE A 119 3.08 15.37 7.77
CA PHE A 119 3.05 14.58 9.00
C PHE A 119 4.32 14.83 9.80
N SER A 120 4.15 15.34 11.00
CA SER A 120 5.26 15.73 11.86
C SER A 120 5.59 14.66 12.90
N VAL A 121 6.78 14.78 13.52
CA VAL A 121 7.12 13.98 14.72
C VAL A 121 6.10 14.24 15.84
N ALA A 122 5.60 15.46 15.99
CA ALA A 122 4.55 15.77 16.95
C ALA A 122 3.25 15.01 16.65
N ASP A 123 2.87 14.86 15.38
CA ASP A 123 1.72 14.04 14.96
C ASP A 123 1.95 12.57 15.28
N ALA A 124 3.15 12.06 15.00
CA ALA A 124 3.52 10.69 15.31
C ALA A 124 3.50 10.41 16.83
N LYS A 125 3.95 11.36 17.66
CA LYS A 125 3.85 11.26 19.11
C LYS A 125 2.40 11.24 19.59
N LYS A 126 1.57 12.12 19.06
CA LYS A 126 0.13 12.17 19.35
C LYS A 126 -0.56 10.87 18.97
N ALA A 127 -0.17 10.26 17.85
CA ALA A 127 -0.68 8.95 17.41
C ALA A 127 -0.06 7.76 18.15
N ARG A 128 0.87 7.99 19.08
CA ARG A 128 1.62 6.96 19.83
C ARG A 128 2.43 6.01 18.93
N LEU A 129 2.95 6.52 17.85
CA LEU A 129 3.77 5.80 16.88
C LEU A 129 5.26 6.06 17.08
N TRP A 130 5.64 7.30 17.42
CA TRP A 130 7.03 7.70 17.58
C TRP A 130 7.72 6.92 18.70
N GLY A 131 8.87 6.33 18.38
CA GLY A 131 9.63 5.48 19.33
C GLY A 131 9.04 4.09 19.56
N LYS A 132 7.95 3.73 18.87
CA LYS A 132 7.42 2.37 18.94
C LYS A 132 8.44 1.37 18.39
N GLN A 133 8.61 0.22 19.08
CA GLN A 133 9.52 -0.83 18.62
C GLN A 133 9.22 -1.29 17.20
N GLY A 134 10.27 -1.58 16.43
CA GLY A 134 10.19 -2.01 15.05
C GLY A 134 10.49 -0.88 14.07
N PRO A 135 9.72 -0.75 12.97
CA PRO A 135 10.03 0.20 11.90
C PRO A 135 10.12 1.66 12.36
N TRP A 136 9.31 2.08 13.32
CA TRP A 136 9.35 3.45 13.87
C TRP A 136 10.64 3.79 14.64
N THR A 137 11.33 2.78 15.16
CA THR A 137 12.64 2.95 15.79
C THR A 137 13.77 2.82 14.77
N ASN A 138 13.68 1.80 13.90
CA ASN A 138 14.77 1.45 12.98
C ASN A 138 14.77 2.29 11.70
N TYR A 139 13.61 2.73 11.25
CA TYR A 139 13.39 3.43 9.98
C TYR A 139 12.44 4.62 10.17
N ALA A 140 12.66 5.43 11.20
CA ALA A 140 11.75 6.50 11.62
C ALA A 140 11.42 7.49 10.51
N GLU A 141 12.39 7.90 9.70
CA GLU A 141 12.17 8.82 8.59
C GLU A 141 11.28 8.21 7.49
N ARG A 142 11.50 6.94 7.16
CA ARG A 142 10.65 6.22 6.20
C ARG A 142 9.22 6.09 6.69
N MET A 143 9.04 5.83 7.99
CA MET A 143 7.71 5.74 8.60
C MET A 143 7.02 7.09 8.70
N LEU A 144 7.79 8.16 8.90
CA LEU A 144 7.27 9.53 8.94
C LEU A 144 6.79 9.98 7.55
N ALA A 145 7.57 9.68 6.51
CA ALA A 145 7.24 10.01 5.14
C ALA A 145 6.06 9.20 4.60
#